data_e0f77f072192035fcdd9c26e8106d748
#
_entry.id   e0f77f072192035fcdd9c26e8106d748
#
_cell.length_a   1.000
_cell.length_b   1.000
_cell.length_c   1.000
_cell.angle_alpha   90.00
_cell.angle_beta   90.00
_cell.angle_gamma   90.00
#
_symmetry.space_group_name_H-M   'P 1'
#
loop_
_entity.id
_entity.type
_entity.pdbx_description
1 polymer ?
#
loop_
_entity_poly.entity_id
_entity_poly.type
_entity_poly.pdbx_seq_one_letter_code
_entity_poly.pdbx_strand_id
1 'polypeptide(L)'
;EMCIRDSYISVRPERHSYDIIKRNMEFVINLTTKDMARATDWCGVRSGKDYNKFEEMHLTPGKSTVVSVPLIEESPLCIECRVKEIMALGSHDMFIADVVNVRADTRNLNPETGKLELAETNPLVYVHGGYYELGEKIGKFGWSVEKKK
;
A
#
# COMPACT_ATOMS: atom_id res chain seq x y z
N GLU A 1 9.57 -13.62 15.10
CA GLU A 1 8.48 -12.83 14.48
C GLU A 1 8.91 -11.40 14.33
N MET A 2 8.99 -10.96 13.11
CA MET A 2 9.20 -9.54 12.85
C MET A 2 7.85 -8.84 12.84
N CYS A 3 7.42 -8.32 13.99
CA CYS A 3 6.33 -7.36 14.04
C CYS A 3 6.85 -6.02 13.54
N ILE A 4 6.85 -5.81 12.24
CA ILE A 4 7.17 -4.51 11.65
C ILE A 4 6.02 -3.56 12.01
N ARG A 5 6.34 -2.57 12.87
CA ARG A 5 5.37 -1.57 13.33
C ARG A 5 5.65 -0.19 12.75
N ASP A 6 6.56 -0.11 11.80
CA ASP A 6 6.96 1.10 11.12
C ASP A 6 6.98 0.91 9.62
N SER A 7 6.76 1.98 8.91
CA SER A 7 6.80 2.04 7.46
C SER A 7 7.21 3.44 7.03
N TYR A 8 7.48 3.61 5.76
CA TYR A 8 7.72 4.94 5.20
C TYR A 8 7.20 5.04 3.78
N ILE A 9 6.91 6.27 3.39
CA ILE A 9 6.66 6.64 2.00
C ILE A 9 7.61 7.77 1.61
N SER A 10 7.98 7.83 0.34
CA SER A 10 8.82 8.88 -0.20
C SER A 10 8.00 9.70 -1.20
N VAL A 11 7.84 11.00 -0.94
CA VAL A 11 6.95 11.87 -1.70
C VAL A 11 7.71 13.11 -2.17
N ARG A 12 7.54 13.47 -3.43
CA ARG A 12 8.10 14.71 -3.96
C ARG A 12 7.31 15.90 -3.44
N PRO A 13 7.97 17.00 -3.01
CA PRO A 13 7.30 18.20 -2.50
C PRO A 13 6.29 18.83 -3.47
N GLU A 14 6.49 18.66 -4.80
CA GLU A 14 5.58 19.21 -5.81
C GLU A 14 4.27 18.42 -5.98
N ARG A 15 4.18 17.23 -5.38
CA ARG A 15 2.96 16.42 -5.46
C ARG A 15 1.87 16.99 -4.56
N HIS A 16 0.64 17.05 -5.08
CA HIS A 16 -0.52 17.56 -4.34
C HIS A 16 -0.73 16.85 -2.98
N SER A 17 -0.45 15.56 -2.91
CA SER A 17 -0.55 14.77 -1.68
C SER A 17 0.48 15.15 -0.60
N TYR A 18 1.60 15.79 -0.98
CA TYR A 18 2.67 16.15 -0.04
C TYR A 18 2.15 17.06 1.09
N ASP A 19 1.53 18.18 0.75
CA ASP A 19 1.01 19.14 1.74
C ASP A 19 -0.13 18.54 2.56
N ILE A 20 -0.93 17.67 1.95
CA ILE A 20 -2.03 16.97 2.65
C ILE A 20 -1.47 16.06 3.73
N ILE A 21 -0.49 15.21 3.38
CA ILE A 21 0.13 14.28 4.34
C ILE A 21 0.90 15.06 5.41
N LYS A 22 1.66 16.08 5.03
CA LYS A 22 2.42 16.91 5.95
C LYS A 22 1.54 17.65 6.97
N ARG A 23 0.36 18.09 6.55
CA ARG A 23 -0.61 18.75 7.42
C ARG A 23 -1.33 17.78 8.35
N ASN A 24 -1.76 16.63 7.81
CA ASN A 24 -2.57 15.66 8.54
C ASN A 24 -1.72 14.72 9.40
N MET A 25 -0.45 14.53 9.05
CA MET A 25 0.48 13.58 9.67
C MET A 25 -0.05 12.14 9.68
N GLU A 26 -0.90 11.81 8.71
CA GLU A 26 -1.53 10.50 8.55
C GLU A 26 -1.62 10.13 7.07
N PHE A 27 -1.48 8.84 6.78
CA PHE A 27 -1.74 8.27 5.46
C PHE A 27 -2.15 6.80 5.56
N VAL A 28 -2.74 6.27 4.48
CA VAL A 28 -3.03 4.85 4.34
C VAL A 28 -2.30 4.31 3.11
N ILE A 29 -1.56 3.22 3.29
CA ILE A 29 -0.99 2.45 2.18
C ILE A 29 -2.04 1.42 1.78
N ASN A 30 -2.57 1.55 0.57
CA ASN A 30 -3.52 0.61 -0.01
C ASN A 30 -2.76 -0.26 -1.01
N LEU A 31 -2.62 -1.57 -0.74
CA LEU A 31 -1.99 -2.48 -1.70
C LEU A 31 -2.89 -2.66 -2.91
N THR A 32 -2.29 -2.61 -4.08
CA THR A 32 -3.01 -2.68 -5.34
C THR A 32 -2.93 -4.07 -5.96
N THR A 33 -3.98 -4.45 -6.67
CA THR A 33 -4.09 -5.73 -7.36
C THR A 33 -4.05 -5.53 -8.87
N LYS A 34 -3.97 -6.62 -9.62
CA LYS A 34 -4.10 -6.63 -11.08
C LYS A 34 -5.34 -5.85 -11.54
N ASP A 35 -6.49 -6.05 -10.91
CA ASP A 35 -7.74 -5.39 -11.29
C ASP A 35 -7.70 -3.87 -11.07
N MET A 36 -6.85 -3.43 -10.14
CA MET A 36 -6.63 -2.01 -9.85
C MET A 36 -5.53 -1.37 -10.72
N ALA A 37 -4.91 -2.10 -11.64
CA ALA A 37 -3.75 -1.61 -12.41
C ALA A 37 -4.02 -0.30 -13.13
N ARG A 38 -5.17 -0.20 -13.84
CA ARG A 38 -5.57 1.03 -14.55
C ARG A 38 -5.77 2.20 -13.58
N ALA A 39 -6.43 1.98 -12.46
CA ALA A 39 -6.65 3.02 -11.46
C ALA A 39 -5.32 3.45 -10.80
N THR A 40 -4.42 2.50 -10.55
CA THR A 40 -3.09 2.76 -9.99
C THR A 40 -2.27 3.66 -10.92
N ASP A 41 -2.20 3.32 -12.21
CA ASP A 41 -1.49 4.12 -13.22
C ASP A 41 -2.10 5.52 -13.35
N TRP A 42 -3.40 5.60 -13.59
CA TRP A 42 -4.10 6.87 -13.76
C TRP A 42 -3.94 7.80 -12.56
N CYS A 43 -4.09 7.26 -11.33
CA CYS A 43 -3.90 8.02 -10.10
C CYS A 43 -2.44 8.47 -9.89
N GLY A 44 -1.47 7.74 -10.43
CA GLY A 44 -0.05 8.12 -10.41
C GLY A 44 0.27 9.27 -11.36
N VAL A 45 -0.44 9.36 -12.50
CA VAL A 45 -0.22 10.38 -13.56
C VAL A 45 -1.02 11.66 -13.29
N ARG A 46 -2.28 11.55 -12.86
CA ARG A 46 -3.18 12.68 -12.66
C ARG A 46 -3.07 13.26 -11.26
N SER A 47 -3.21 14.60 -11.16
CA SER A 47 -3.17 15.31 -9.89
C SER A 47 -4.53 15.30 -9.19
N GLY A 48 -4.55 15.04 -7.88
CA GLY A 48 -5.74 15.23 -7.05
C GLY A 48 -6.16 16.69 -6.86
N LYS A 49 -5.34 17.64 -7.34
CA LYS A 49 -5.73 19.05 -7.41
C LYS A 49 -6.81 19.29 -8.47
N ASP A 50 -6.73 18.53 -9.58
CA ASP A 50 -7.56 18.76 -10.76
C ASP A 50 -8.70 17.73 -10.88
N TYR A 51 -8.58 16.58 -10.21
CA TYR A 51 -9.50 15.45 -10.33
C TYR A 51 -9.84 14.83 -8.99
N ASN A 52 -11.12 14.47 -8.81
CA ASN A 52 -11.53 13.55 -7.75
C ASN A 52 -11.21 12.11 -8.16
N LYS A 53 -10.09 11.58 -7.67
CA LYS A 53 -9.59 10.25 -8.09
C LYS A 53 -10.52 9.11 -7.72
N PHE A 54 -11.29 9.22 -6.66
CA PHE A 54 -12.29 8.22 -6.28
C PHE A 54 -13.40 8.13 -7.32
N GLU A 55 -13.93 9.28 -7.74
CA GLU A 55 -15.01 9.34 -8.74
C GLU A 55 -14.52 8.90 -10.12
N GLU A 56 -13.40 9.44 -10.58
CA GLU A 56 -12.85 9.17 -11.92
C GLU A 56 -12.48 7.70 -12.13
N MET A 57 -11.99 7.03 -11.09
CA MET A 57 -11.57 5.64 -11.15
C MET A 57 -12.58 4.67 -10.53
N HIS A 58 -13.77 5.16 -10.17
CA HIS A 58 -14.82 4.37 -9.54
C HIS A 58 -14.34 3.58 -8.32
N LEU A 59 -13.48 4.21 -7.51
CA LEU A 59 -12.99 3.65 -6.26
C LEU A 59 -13.89 4.06 -5.11
N THR A 60 -14.07 3.18 -4.15
CA THR A 60 -14.93 3.43 -2.98
C THR A 60 -14.09 3.91 -1.80
N PRO A 61 -14.28 5.17 -1.33
CA PRO A 61 -13.63 5.63 -0.13
C PRO A 61 -14.22 4.93 1.09
N GLY A 62 -13.38 4.17 1.79
CA GLY A 62 -13.74 3.50 3.04
C GLY A 62 -13.29 4.29 4.26
N LYS A 63 -13.96 4.05 5.38
CA LYS A 63 -13.59 4.65 6.67
C LYS A 63 -12.45 3.87 7.29
N SER A 64 -11.35 4.56 7.60
CA SER A 64 -10.26 4.01 8.41
C SER A 64 -10.70 3.80 9.86
N THR A 65 -10.01 2.91 10.57
CA THR A 65 -10.34 2.57 11.97
C THR A 65 -9.67 3.50 12.97
N VAL A 66 -8.40 3.86 12.72
CA VAL A 66 -7.56 4.59 13.68
C VAL A 66 -7.18 5.97 13.15
N VAL A 67 -6.92 6.10 11.85
CA VAL A 67 -6.56 7.38 11.23
C VAL A 67 -7.78 8.10 10.65
N SER A 68 -7.67 9.41 10.41
CA SER A 68 -8.78 10.23 9.91
C SER A 68 -8.93 10.20 8.37
N VAL A 69 -7.90 9.74 7.68
CA VAL A 69 -7.86 9.69 6.22
C VAL A 69 -8.54 8.43 5.66
N PRO A 70 -9.21 8.51 4.50
CA PRO A 70 -9.91 7.36 3.94
C PRO A 70 -8.96 6.28 3.44
N LEU A 71 -9.45 5.05 3.41
CA LEU A 71 -8.83 3.94 2.69
C LEU A 71 -9.60 3.65 1.39
N ILE A 72 -9.08 2.73 0.57
CA ILE A 72 -9.73 2.26 -0.66
C ILE A 72 -10.34 0.88 -0.38
N GLU A 73 -11.67 0.75 -0.48
CA GLU A 73 -12.38 -0.52 -0.16
C GLU A 73 -11.99 -1.67 -1.08
N GLU A 74 -11.60 -1.40 -2.33
CA GLU A 74 -11.17 -2.41 -3.30
C GLU A 74 -9.78 -2.99 -2.98
N SER A 75 -9.02 -2.35 -2.09
CA SER A 75 -7.70 -2.83 -1.68
C SER A 75 -7.81 -4.04 -0.75
N PRO A 76 -7.11 -5.15 -1.02
CA PRO A 76 -7.15 -6.35 -0.18
C PRO A 76 -6.43 -6.15 1.16
N LEU A 77 -5.55 -5.16 1.25
CA LEU A 77 -4.79 -4.82 2.44
C LEU A 77 -4.55 -3.33 2.52
N CYS A 78 -5.02 -2.72 3.61
CA CYS A 78 -4.85 -1.30 3.91
C CYS A 78 -4.04 -1.15 5.20
N ILE A 79 -2.97 -0.35 5.16
CA ILE A 79 -2.06 -0.13 6.28
C ILE A 79 -2.23 1.32 6.73
N GLU A 80 -2.81 1.52 7.89
CA GLU A 80 -3.03 2.84 8.48
C GLU A 80 -1.77 3.31 9.20
N CYS A 81 -1.28 4.49 8.82
CA CYS A 81 0.00 5.00 9.27
C CYS A 81 -0.13 6.40 9.88
N ARG A 82 0.60 6.62 10.98
CA ARG A 82 0.76 7.93 11.60
C ARG A 82 2.21 8.38 11.50
N VAL A 83 2.44 9.52 10.86
CA VAL A 83 3.78 10.06 10.63
C VAL A 83 4.41 10.47 11.96
N LYS A 84 5.64 10.03 12.20
CA LYS A 84 6.44 10.42 13.37
C LYS A 84 7.62 11.32 13.03
N GLU A 85 8.13 11.23 11.78
CA GLU A 85 9.27 12.01 11.33
C GLU A 85 9.18 12.28 9.82
N ILE A 86 9.64 13.44 9.40
CA ILE A 86 9.78 13.80 7.99
C ILE A 86 11.26 14.13 7.73
N MET A 87 11.90 13.35 6.87
CA MET A 87 13.31 13.51 6.53
C MET A 87 13.47 14.01 5.10
N ALA A 88 14.10 15.17 4.94
CA ALA A 88 14.39 15.73 3.62
C ALA A 88 15.56 14.99 2.97
N LEU A 89 15.33 14.42 1.78
CA LEU A 89 16.33 13.67 1.02
C LEU A 89 16.76 14.39 -0.27
N GLY A 90 16.36 15.64 -0.45
CA GLY A 90 16.64 16.45 -1.63
C GLY A 90 15.51 16.44 -2.64
N SER A 91 15.42 15.45 -3.53
CA SER A 91 14.34 15.37 -4.53
C SER A 91 13.00 14.86 -3.98
N HIS A 92 13.03 14.15 -2.86
CA HIS A 92 11.88 13.59 -2.16
C HIS A 92 12.08 13.78 -0.65
N ASP A 93 10.98 13.88 0.08
CA ASP A 93 11.00 13.77 1.53
C ASP A 93 10.45 12.40 1.94
N MET A 94 11.12 11.78 2.90
CA MET A 94 10.70 10.51 3.50
C MET A 94 9.80 10.79 4.69
N PHE A 95 8.58 10.26 4.65
CA PHE A 95 7.63 10.30 5.76
C PHE A 95 7.71 8.97 6.51
N ILE A 96 8.42 8.96 7.62
CA ILE A 96 8.57 7.80 8.50
C ILE A 96 7.36 7.76 9.42
N ALA A 97 6.71 6.60 9.51
CA ALA A 97 5.45 6.47 10.24
C ALA A 97 5.37 5.17 11.04
N ASP A 98 4.63 5.22 12.13
CA ASP A 98 4.18 4.04 12.84
C ASP A 98 2.98 3.43 12.14
N VAL A 99 2.99 2.11 11.98
CA VAL A 99 1.81 1.35 11.55
C VAL A 99 0.89 1.20 12.76
N VAL A 100 -0.26 1.89 12.71
CA VAL A 100 -1.21 1.95 13.83
C VAL A 100 -2.37 0.98 13.67
N ASN A 101 -2.66 0.53 12.44
CA ASN A 101 -3.64 -0.51 12.16
C ASN A 101 -3.40 -1.14 10.80
N VAL A 102 -3.83 -2.39 10.64
CA VAL A 102 -3.85 -3.11 9.36
C VAL A 102 -5.23 -3.71 9.17
N ARG A 103 -5.88 -3.37 8.06
CA ARG A 103 -7.12 -3.97 7.62
C ARG A 103 -6.83 -4.91 6.45
N ALA A 104 -7.20 -6.17 6.58
CA ALA A 104 -7.11 -7.17 5.52
C ALA A 104 -8.52 -7.64 5.13
N ASP A 105 -8.73 -7.92 3.86
CA ASP A 105 -9.95 -8.58 3.38
C ASP A 105 -9.94 -10.03 3.87
N THR A 106 -10.98 -10.40 4.61
CA THR A 106 -11.12 -11.75 5.19
C THR A 106 -11.19 -12.86 4.15
N ARG A 107 -11.58 -12.55 2.91
CA ARG A 107 -11.58 -13.50 1.78
C ARG A 107 -10.17 -14.00 1.44
N ASN A 108 -9.15 -13.23 1.79
CA ASN A 108 -7.75 -13.56 1.54
C ASN A 108 -7.05 -14.17 2.77
N LEU A 109 -7.80 -14.49 3.81
CA LEU A 109 -7.26 -15.19 4.96
C LEU A 109 -7.46 -16.71 4.79
N ASN A 110 -6.41 -17.46 5.07
CA ASN A 110 -6.51 -18.90 5.15
C ASN A 110 -7.47 -19.28 6.29
N PRO A 111 -8.56 -20.03 6.03
CA PRO A 111 -9.60 -20.28 7.03
C PRO A 111 -9.13 -21.16 8.21
N GLU A 112 -8.09 -21.97 8.00
CA GLU A 112 -7.56 -22.86 9.04
C GLU A 112 -6.52 -22.17 9.92
N THR A 113 -5.68 -21.34 9.32
CA THR A 113 -4.52 -20.75 10.01
C THR A 113 -4.71 -19.26 10.34
N GLY A 114 -5.70 -18.60 9.75
CA GLY A 114 -5.88 -17.15 9.84
C GLY A 114 -4.80 -16.31 9.16
N LYS A 115 -3.88 -16.93 8.43
CA LYS A 115 -2.80 -16.22 7.74
C LYS A 115 -3.31 -15.53 6.48
N LEU A 116 -2.84 -14.31 6.26
CA LEU A 116 -3.07 -13.60 5.01
C LEU A 116 -2.29 -14.26 3.87
N GLU A 117 -2.99 -14.69 2.83
CA GLU A 117 -2.41 -15.25 1.61
C GLU A 117 -2.30 -14.16 0.54
N LEU A 118 -1.36 -13.24 0.75
CA LEU A 118 -1.21 -12.04 -0.06
C LEU A 118 -0.97 -12.35 -1.55
N ALA A 119 -0.29 -13.45 -1.88
CA ALA A 119 -0.05 -13.83 -3.26
C ALA A 119 -1.35 -14.15 -4.01
N GLU A 120 -2.37 -14.68 -3.33
CA GLU A 120 -3.67 -15.02 -3.91
C GLU A 120 -4.52 -13.79 -4.26
N THR A 121 -4.14 -12.61 -3.76
CA THR A 121 -4.81 -11.34 -4.12
C THR A 121 -4.42 -10.80 -5.48
N ASN A 122 -3.54 -11.47 -6.23
CA ASN A 122 -2.95 -11.00 -7.48
C ASN A 122 -2.33 -9.60 -7.36
N PRO A 123 -1.34 -9.40 -6.45
CA PRO A 123 -0.76 -8.09 -6.22
C PRO A 123 -0.07 -7.56 -7.48
N LEU A 124 -0.25 -6.27 -7.71
CA LEU A 124 0.35 -5.57 -8.84
C LEU A 124 1.84 -5.33 -8.57
N VAL A 125 2.67 -5.66 -9.53
CA VAL A 125 4.13 -5.42 -9.48
C VAL A 125 4.50 -4.35 -10.49
N TYR A 126 5.21 -3.31 -10.04
CA TYR A 126 5.74 -2.27 -10.92
C TYR A 126 7.25 -2.44 -11.11
N VAL A 127 7.67 -2.65 -12.34
CA VAL A 127 9.08 -2.82 -12.68
C VAL A 127 9.42 -1.96 -13.88
N HIS A 128 10.35 -1.02 -13.71
CA HIS A 128 10.98 -0.25 -14.78
C HIS A 128 9.99 0.33 -15.82
N GLY A 129 8.89 0.91 -15.34
CA GLY A 129 7.89 1.55 -16.20
C GLY A 129 6.77 0.62 -16.70
N GLY A 130 6.76 -0.65 -16.30
CA GLY A 130 5.72 -1.62 -16.64
C GLY A 130 5.02 -2.18 -15.41
N TYR A 131 3.76 -2.58 -15.59
CA TYR A 131 2.97 -3.29 -14.58
C TYR A 131 2.93 -4.77 -14.91
N TYR A 132 3.12 -5.62 -13.92
CA TYR A 132 3.22 -7.07 -14.05
C TYR A 132 2.40 -7.78 -12.98
N GLU A 133 2.07 -9.02 -13.23
CA GLU A 133 1.55 -9.96 -12.24
C GLU A 133 2.71 -10.72 -11.57
N LEU A 134 2.47 -11.29 -10.40
CA LEU A 134 3.42 -12.24 -9.82
C LEU A 134 3.50 -13.48 -10.72
N GLY A 135 4.72 -13.97 -10.93
CA GLY A 135 4.95 -15.26 -11.57
C GLY A 135 4.77 -16.43 -10.60
N GLU A 136 5.18 -17.61 -11.04
CA GLU A 136 5.15 -18.80 -10.23
C GLU A 136 6.04 -18.69 -8.97
N LYS A 137 5.59 -19.30 -7.88
CA LYS A 137 6.35 -19.37 -6.65
C LYS A 137 7.60 -20.25 -6.84
N ILE A 138 8.77 -19.65 -6.70
CA ILE A 138 10.07 -20.35 -6.88
C ILE A 138 10.60 -21.03 -5.61
N GLY A 139 10.06 -20.70 -4.43
CA GLY A 139 10.48 -21.28 -3.16
C GLY A 139 9.74 -20.66 -1.98
N LYS A 140 9.98 -21.20 -0.79
CA LYS A 140 9.50 -20.65 0.48
C LYS A 140 10.65 -20.10 1.30
N PHE A 141 10.37 -19.22 2.25
CA PHE A 141 11.40 -18.72 3.16
C PHE A 141 12.14 -19.89 3.85
N GLY A 142 13.47 -19.85 3.81
CA GLY A 142 14.33 -20.88 4.41
C GLY A 142 14.57 -22.14 3.55
N TRP A 143 13.96 -22.26 2.35
CA TRP A 143 14.11 -23.46 1.51
C TRP A 143 15.56 -23.75 1.08
N SER A 144 16.39 -22.71 0.98
CA SER A 144 17.79 -22.85 0.57
C SER A 144 18.68 -23.56 1.60
N VAL A 145 18.27 -23.57 2.85
CA VAL A 145 19.02 -24.21 3.97
C VAL A 145 18.29 -25.45 4.53
N GLU A 146 17.21 -25.87 3.91
CA GLU A 146 16.53 -27.13 4.28
C GLU A 146 17.46 -28.31 4.01
N LYS A 147 17.69 -29.14 5.04
CA LYS A 147 18.42 -30.39 4.87
C LYS A 147 17.62 -31.30 3.94
N LYS A 148 18.23 -31.69 2.81
CA LYS A 148 17.66 -32.77 1.98
C LYS A 148 17.54 -34.01 2.87
N LYS A 149 16.34 -34.49 3.03
CA LYS A 149 16.06 -35.81 3.67
C LYS A 149 16.54 -36.94 2.75
#